data_42f737d5ac1d23a98eb6ecf00b23086a
#
_entry.id   42f737d5ac1d23a98eb6ecf00b23086a
#
_cell.length_a   1.000
_cell.length_b   1.000
_cell.length_c   1.000
_cell.angle_alpha   90.00
_cell.angle_beta   90.00
_cell.angle_gamma   90.00
#
_symmetry.space_group_name_H-M   'P 1'
#
loop_
_entity.id
_entity.type
_entity.pdbx_description
1 polymer ?
#
loop_
_entity_poly.entity_id
_entity_poly.type
_entity_poly.pdbx_seq_one_letter_code
_entity_poly.pdbx_strand_id
1 'polypeptide(L)'
;MNKDVVIVGAGPAGIFTALELIRKGSRASILIVEKGQAVENRRCPKQQTKKCVNCKPYCHITTGFSGAGAFSDGKLSLSCEVGGDLPTLIGADLAQETIHYADGIYLEFGADAHVEGVGNTEAVKEIRKRAISAGLRLVDCPIRHMGTEKAQGIYLAIERCLQEHGVELLFGFECTNLLLEGAVCRGVSVTNGSVSYDIHAKHTVVATGRRGADWLEGLCAEYGIAHEPGTVDIGVRVEVRSEVMEQVNEVLYESKLIGYPKPFKNKVRTFCQNPGGFVSQENYDNDLAVVNGHSYKELKSENTNLAILCSHNFNVPFNQPIAYAQKVGELTNMLGAGHILVQRFGDILDGKRTWQKELAVSNVKPTLPDAVAGDITAAMPYRAMTNIIHFIQAMDIVVPGFASIETLLYSPELKFYSNRIKMDADFNTSIEGLHCLGDSSGWTRGLMMASVMGVLMGRRIAAQQA
;
A
#
# COMPACT_ATOMS: atom_id res chain seq x y z
N MET A 1 32.02 10.87 4.35
CA MET A 1 31.29 11.39 5.52
C MET A 1 31.08 10.21 6.48
N ASN A 2 31.22 10.40 7.81
CA ASN A 2 31.05 9.28 8.78
C ASN A 2 29.85 9.56 9.67
N LYS A 3 29.00 8.57 9.90
CA LYS A 3 27.82 8.59 10.75
C LYS A 3 27.72 7.32 11.56
N ASP A 4 26.95 7.33 12.63
CA ASP A 4 26.60 6.08 13.33
C ASP A 4 25.45 5.38 12.62
N VAL A 5 24.46 6.15 12.14
CA VAL A 5 23.29 5.63 11.44
C VAL A 5 23.03 6.42 10.15
N VAL A 6 22.97 5.73 9.02
CA VAL A 6 22.48 6.27 7.76
C VAL A 6 21.14 5.62 7.42
N ILE A 7 20.14 6.44 7.12
CA ILE A 7 18.80 6.01 6.75
C ILE A 7 18.55 6.45 5.30
N VAL A 8 18.28 5.49 4.43
CA VAL A 8 17.96 5.75 3.01
C VAL A 8 16.46 5.74 2.84
N GLY A 9 15.90 6.93 2.62
CA GLY A 9 14.47 7.17 2.47
C GLY A 9 13.82 7.82 3.69
N ALA A 10 13.21 8.97 3.48
CA ALA A 10 12.47 9.73 4.48
C ALA A 10 10.97 9.42 4.48
N GLY A 11 10.59 8.15 4.27
CA GLY A 11 9.24 7.63 4.49
C GLY A 11 8.98 7.32 5.97
N PRO A 12 7.75 6.89 6.34
CA PRO A 12 7.41 6.61 7.74
C PRO A 12 8.38 5.69 8.46
N ALA A 13 8.87 4.62 7.82
CA ALA A 13 9.83 3.71 8.45
C ALA A 13 11.14 4.42 8.82
N GLY A 14 11.73 5.19 7.92
CA GLY A 14 12.97 5.93 8.18
C GLY A 14 12.78 7.04 9.20
N ILE A 15 11.70 7.81 9.09
CA ILE A 15 11.34 8.89 10.02
C ILE A 15 11.17 8.34 11.45
N PHE A 16 10.39 7.28 11.62
CA PHE A 16 10.13 6.70 12.94
C PHE A 16 11.34 6.00 13.53
N THR A 17 12.29 5.51 12.71
CA THR A 17 13.59 5.05 13.19
C THR A 17 14.36 6.20 13.84
N ALA A 18 14.46 7.34 13.16
CA ALA A 18 15.17 8.51 13.69
C ALA A 18 14.47 9.11 14.92
N LEU A 19 13.12 9.26 14.90
CA LEU A 19 12.34 9.76 16.03
C LEU A 19 12.54 8.88 17.27
N GLU A 20 12.48 7.56 17.13
CA GLU A 20 12.62 6.67 18.28
C GLU A 20 14.04 6.69 18.85
N LEU A 21 15.08 6.82 18.02
CA LEU A 21 16.44 7.03 18.49
C LEU A 21 16.56 8.28 19.37
N ILE A 22 15.98 9.41 18.93
CA ILE A 22 15.92 10.64 19.71
C ILE A 22 15.18 10.41 21.03
N ARG A 23 14.00 9.79 20.98
CA ARG A 23 13.14 9.55 22.16
C ARG A 23 13.80 8.61 23.18
N LYS A 24 14.69 7.72 22.72
CA LYS A 24 15.52 6.87 23.59
C LYS A 24 16.78 7.56 24.11
N GLY A 25 16.99 8.83 23.77
CA GLY A 25 18.16 9.60 24.22
C GLY A 25 19.47 9.15 23.56
N SER A 26 19.42 8.51 22.40
CA SER A 26 20.60 8.10 21.64
C SER A 26 21.45 9.33 21.27
N ARG A 27 22.77 9.18 21.41
CA ARG A 27 23.76 10.19 20.97
C ARG A 27 24.33 9.91 19.58
N ALA A 28 23.74 8.94 18.86
CA ALA A 28 24.18 8.59 17.52
C ALA A 28 24.08 9.78 16.57
N SER A 29 25.08 9.94 15.73
CA SER A 29 25.02 10.84 14.57
C SER A 29 24.13 10.18 13.51
N ILE A 30 22.98 10.81 13.20
CA ILE A 30 21.95 10.27 12.30
C ILE A 30 21.89 11.12 11.04
N LEU A 31 21.90 10.47 9.89
CA LEU A 31 21.67 11.10 8.59
C LEU A 31 20.55 10.39 7.85
N ILE A 32 19.55 11.14 7.39
CA ILE A 32 18.52 10.65 6.46
C ILE A 32 18.83 11.16 5.07
N VAL A 33 19.00 10.26 4.12
CA VAL A 33 19.17 10.54 2.69
C VAL A 33 17.84 10.38 1.98
N GLU A 34 17.38 11.42 1.30
CA GLU A 34 16.09 11.39 0.57
C GLU A 34 16.29 12.00 -0.84
N LYS A 35 15.88 11.26 -1.87
CA LYS A 35 16.00 11.73 -3.24
C LYS A 35 15.04 12.85 -3.61
N GLY A 36 13.94 12.97 -2.91
CA GLY A 36 12.98 14.06 -3.07
C GLY A 36 13.30 15.26 -2.20
N GLN A 37 12.29 16.09 -1.97
CA GLN A 37 12.42 17.38 -1.28
C GLN A 37 11.77 17.35 0.11
N ALA A 38 12.06 18.37 0.92
CA ALA A 38 11.36 18.71 2.15
C ALA A 38 9.86 18.91 1.91
N VAL A 39 9.02 18.74 2.94
CA VAL A 39 7.55 18.78 2.81
C VAL A 39 7.07 20.06 2.13
N GLU A 40 7.58 21.22 2.56
CA GLU A 40 7.16 22.53 2.05
C GLU A 40 7.53 22.78 0.58
N ASN A 41 8.52 22.07 0.05
CA ASN A 41 8.99 22.22 -1.34
C ASN A 41 8.30 21.24 -2.31
N ARG A 42 7.44 20.38 -1.82
CA ARG A 42 6.73 19.37 -2.62
C ARG A 42 5.40 19.92 -3.11
N ARG A 43 5.23 19.98 -4.44
CA ARG A 43 3.99 20.47 -5.08
C ARG A 43 3.64 19.59 -6.27
N CYS A 44 2.35 19.24 -6.40
CA CYS A 44 1.85 18.51 -7.56
C CYS A 44 1.35 19.49 -8.63
N PRO A 45 1.94 19.50 -9.84
CA PRO A 45 1.45 20.34 -10.93
C PRO A 45 -0.02 20.09 -11.33
N LYS A 46 -0.56 18.90 -11.05
CA LYS A 46 -1.97 18.57 -11.33
C LYS A 46 -2.96 19.57 -10.70
N GLN A 47 -2.60 20.22 -9.60
CA GLN A 47 -3.45 21.25 -9.00
C GLN A 47 -3.72 22.40 -9.97
N GLN A 48 -2.74 22.75 -10.79
CA GLN A 48 -2.82 23.81 -11.80
C GLN A 48 -3.26 23.28 -13.18
N THR A 49 -2.62 22.19 -13.62
CA THR A 49 -2.81 21.62 -14.98
C THR A 49 -4.08 20.79 -15.12
N LYS A 50 -4.75 20.44 -13.99
CA LYS A 50 -5.89 19.52 -13.91
C LYS A 50 -5.60 18.09 -14.41
N LYS A 51 -4.41 17.85 -14.97
CA LYS A 51 -3.94 16.53 -15.46
C LYS A 51 -2.60 16.18 -14.84
N CYS A 52 -2.36 14.88 -14.63
CA CYS A 52 -1.04 14.41 -14.23
C CYS A 52 -0.05 14.61 -15.38
N VAL A 53 1.09 15.26 -15.08
CA VAL A 53 2.14 15.57 -16.07
C VAL A 53 3.29 14.56 -16.02
N ASN A 54 3.16 13.47 -15.27
CA ASN A 54 4.18 12.43 -15.08
C ASN A 54 5.56 13.02 -14.77
N CYS A 55 5.65 13.71 -13.63
CA CYS A 55 6.84 14.45 -13.22
C CYS A 55 8.13 13.63 -13.30
N LYS A 56 9.19 14.22 -13.84
CA LYS A 56 10.53 13.65 -13.89
C LYS A 56 11.47 14.47 -12.99
N PRO A 57 12.50 13.87 -12.36
CA PRO A 57 12.86 12.44 -12.37
C PRO A 57 11.97 11.58 -11.46
N TYR A 58 11.15 12.16 -10.61
CA TYR A 58 10.25 11.44 -9.69
C TYR A 58 8.92 12.18 -9.47
N CYS A 59 7.93 11.48 -8.98
CA CYS A 59 6.64 12.07 -8.61
C CYS A 59 6.75 12.84 -7.29
N HIS A 60 6.44 14.14 -7.30
CA HIS A 60 6.58 15.01 -6.13
C HIS A 60 5.64 14.68 -4.97
N ILE A 61 4.54 13.96 -5.19
CA ILE A 61 3.61 13.57 -4.11
C ILE A 61 3.90 12.19 -3.52
N THR A 62 4.74 11.37 -4.16
CA THR A 62 5.10 10.05 -3.64
C THR A 62 6.55 9.98 -3.16
N THR A 63 7.40 10.96 -3.50
CA THR A 63 8.84 10.99 -3.22
C THR A 63 9.18 12.30 -2.53
N GLY A 64 9.98 12.23 -1.47
CA GLY A 64 10.34 13.33 -0.58
C GLY A 64 10.02 13.01 0.87
N PHE A 65 10.27 13.93 1.79
CA PHE A 65 10.02 13.74 3.21
C PHE A 65 8.56 13.32 3.47
N SER A 66 8.34 12.32 4.26
CA SER A 66 7.10 11.57 4.49
C SER A 66 6.73 10.52 3.44
N GLY A 67 7.49 10.37 2.35
CA GLY A 67 7.05 9.54 1.22
C GLY A 67 5.68 9.99 0.70
N ALA A 68 4.72 9.08 0.53
CA ALA A 68 3.35 9.43 0.15
C ALA A 68 2.50 9.97 1.34
N GLY A 69 2.98 9.88 2.58
CA GLY A 69 2.20 10.15 3.79
C GLY A 69 1.59 11.54 3.86
N ALA A 70 2.36 12.60 3.58
CA ALA A 70 1.90 13.98 3.64
C ALA A 70 0.92 14.39 2.53
N PHE A 71 0.81 13.59 1.47
CA PHE A 71 0.00 13.90 0.28
C PHE A 71 -1.07 12.86 -0.03
N SER A 72 -1.27 11.91 0.87
CA SER A 72 -2.39 10.96 0.86
C SER A 72 -3.52 11.44 1.76
N ASP A 73 -4.60 10.67 1.83
CA ASP A 73 -5.67 10.88 2.82
C ASP A 73 -5.22 10.60 4.27
N GLY A 74 -4.00 10.10 4.45
CA GLY A 74 -3.38 9.89 5.75
C GLY A 74 -4.09 8.83 6.60
N LYS A 75 -4.53 7.73 6.00
CA LYS A 75 -5.14 6.61 6.72
C LYS A 75 -4.11 5.86 7.57
N LEU A 76 -4.32 5.86 8.88
CA LEU A 76 -3.59 5.06 9.83
C LEU A 76 -4.46 3.90 10.30
N SER A 77 -4.15 2.68 9.85
CA SER A 77 -4.84 1.47 10.32
C SER A 77 -4.31 1.07 11.69
N LEU A 78 -5.20 0.99 12.69
CA LEU A 78 -4.83 0.74 14.09
C LEU A 78 -4.95 -0.75 14.48
N SER A 79 -4.88 -1.66 13.50
CA SER A 79 -4.96 -3.10 13.71
C SER A 79 -3.76 -3.80 13.09
N CYS A 80 -3.15 -4.71 13.83
CA CYS A 80 -2.04 -5.54 13.35
C CYS A 80 -2.46 -6.54 12.26
N GLU A 81 -3.75 -6.78 12.06
CA GLU A 81 -4.28 -7.58 10.95
C GLU A 81 -4.28 -6.86 9.61
N VAL A 82 -3.90 -5.57 9.60
CA VAL A 82 -3.90 -4.69 8.42
C VAL A 82 -2.53 -4.07 8.22
N GLY A 83 -2.05 -4.06 6.98
CA GLY A 83 -0.81 -3.34 6.67
C GLY A 83 0.42 -4.21 6.49
N GLY A 84 0.25 -5.46 6.08
CA GLY A 84 1.34 -6.36 5.72
C GLY A 84 1.46 -7.58 6.63
N ASP A 85 2.60 -8.23 6.55
CA ASP A 85 2.86 -9.50 7.22
C ASP A 85 3.87 -9.36 8.38
N LEU A 86 4.19 -8.13 8.79
CA LEU A 86 5.13 -7.85 9.89
C LEU A 86 4.78 -8.62 11.19
N PRO A 87 3.49 -8.79 11.58
CA PRO A 87 3.14 -9.57 12.76
C PRO A 87 3.58 -11.04 12.71
N THR A 88 3.79 -11.62 11.53
CA THR A 88 4.33 -12.99 11.41
C THR A 88 5.82 -13.07 11.75
N LEU A 89 6.54 -11.96 11.69
CA LEU A 89 7.97 -11.87 12.01
C LEU A 89 8.20 -11.55 13.49
N ILE A 90 7.42 -10.61 14.06
CA ILE A 90 7.67 -10.06 15.40
C ILE A 90 6.64 -10.50 16.46
N GLY A 91 5.57 -11.17 16.06
CA GLY A 91 4.41 -11.49 16.90
C GLY A 91 3.31 -10.43 16.84
N ALA A 92 2.06 -10.87 16.98
CA ALA A 92 0.89 -10.00 16.88
C ALA A 92 0.79 -9.02 18.05
N ASP A 93 1.12 -9.46 19.25
CA ASP A 93 1.02 -8.64 20.48
C ASP A 93 1.99 -7.45 20.42
N LEU A 94 3.26 -7.70 20.08
CA LEU A 94 4.27 -6.64 19.93
C LEU A 94 3.89 -5.68 18.79
N ALA A 95 3.37 -6.21 17.69
CA ALA A 95 2.90 -5.39 16.58
C ALA A 95 1.77 -4.45 17.03
N GLN A 96 0.77 -4.98 17.75
CA GLN A 96 -0.38 -4.19 18.21
C GLN A 96 0.01 -3.15 19.28
N GLU A 97 0.87 -3.52 20.23
CA GLU A 97 1.42 -2.58 21.22
C GLU A 97 2.17 -1.42 20.52
N THR A 98 3.01 -1.77 19.54
CA THR A 98 3.80 -0.75 18.83
C THR A 98 2.93 0.12 17.92
N ILE A 99 1.81 -0.40 17.37
CA ILE A 99 0.80 0.41 16.67
C ILE A 99 0.25 1.48 17.59
N HIS A 100 -0.17 1.12 18.81
CA HIS A 100 -0.68 2.11 19.77
C HIS A 100 0.37 3.16 20.15
N TYR A 101 1.62 2.74 20.29
CA TYR A 101 2.72 3.67 20.55
C TYR A 101 2.96 4.63 19.38
N ALA A 102 3.02 4.11 18.14
CA ALA A 102 3.21 4.93 16.94
C ALA A 102 2.01 5.87 16.70
N ASP A 103 0.79 5.43 16.97
CA ASP A 103 -0.42 6.24 16.93
C ASP A 103 -0.34 7.39 17.94
N GLY A 104 0.15 7.14 19.17
CA GLY A 104 0.44 8.17 20.16
C GLY A 104 1.39 9.25 19.66
N ILE A 105 2.43 8.86 18.91
CA ILE A 105 3.35 9.83 18.28
C ILE A 105 2.61 10.69 17.25
N TYR A 106 1.79 10.11 16.38
CA TYR A 106 1.01 10.89 15.44
C TYR A 106 0.05 11.88 16.14
N LEU A 107 -0.56 11.48 17.26
CA LEU A 107 -1.40 12.36 18.08
C LEU A 107 -0.61 13.53 18.69
N GLU A 108 0.59 13.28 19.19
CA GLU A 108 1.49 14.32 19.73
C GLU A 108 1.82 15.38 18.66
N PHE A 109 1.95 14.97 17.39
CA PHE A 109 2.21 15.88 16.27
C PHE A 109 0.93 16.45 15.63
N GLY A 110 -0.25 16.26 16.26
CA GLY A 110 -1.50 16.92 15.88
C GLY A 110 -2.46 16.13 15.03
N ALA A 111 -2.32 14.79 14.98
CA ALA A 111 -3.34 13.94 14.35
C ALA A 111 -4.67 14.05 15.14
N ASP A 112 -5.79 13.86 14.42
CA ASP A 112 -7.12 13.92 15.02
C ASP A 112 -7.33 12.75 15.98
N ALA A 113 -7.93 13.01 17.14
CA ALA A 113 -8.25 11.95 18.12
C ALA A 113 -9.35 11.01 17.65
N HIS A 114 -10.16 11.42 16.64
CA HIS A 114 -11.24 10.59 16.14
C HIS A 114 -10.73 9.34 15.41
N VAL A 115 -11.37 8.20 15.70
CA VAL A 115 -11.08 6.91 15.07
C VAL A 115 -12.37 6.36 14.49
N GLU A 116 -12.37 6.07 13.21
CA GLU A 116 -13.46 5.40 12.51
C GLU A 116 -13.42 3.89 12.74
N GLY A 117 -14.57 3.23 12.66
CA GLY A 117 -14.66 1.77 12.73
C GLY A 117 -14.34 1.18 14.10
N VAL A 118 -14.50 1.98 15.16
CA VAL A 118 -14.39 1.51 16.57
C VAL A 118 -15.74 1.11 17.11
N GLY A 119 -15.71 0.09 17.96
CA GLY A 119 -16.88 -0.39 18.67
C GLY A 119 -17.51 -1.63 18.02
N ASN A 120 -17.85 -2.56 18.87
CA ASN A 120 -18.53 -3.79 18.46
C ASN A 120 -20.04 -3.63 18.69
N THR A 121 -20.66 -2.69 17.94
CA THR A 121 -22.09 -2.43 17.98
C THR A 121 -22.88 -3.66 17.54
N GLU A 122 -24.19 -3.74 17.88
CA GLU A 122 -25.03 -4.83 17.41
C GLU A 122 -25.09 -4.90 15.88
N ALA A 123 -25.03 -3.76 15.19
CA ALA A 123 -24.97 -3.72 13.73
C ALA A 123 -23.67 -4.33 13.18
N VAL A 124 -22.50 -4.06 13.79
CA VAL A 124 -21.24 -4.72 13.42
C VAL A 124 -21.27 -6.20 13.69
N LYS A 125 -21.84 -6.62 14.84
CA LYS A 125 -22.01 -8.04 15.17
C LYS A 125 -22.88 -8.77 14.16
N GLU A 126 -23.95 -8.14 13.68
CA GLU A 126 -24.83 -8.75 12.67
C GLU A 126 -24.10 -8.90 11.32
N ILE A 127 -23.34 -7.90 10.89
CA ILE A 127 -22.49 -8.00 9.68
C ILE A 127 -21.48 -9.14 9.85
N ARG A 128 -20.82 -9.22 11.01
CA ARG A 128 -19.84 -10.28 11.31
C ARG A 128 -20.48 -11.67 11.30
N LYS A 129 -21.68 -11.82 11.84
CA LYS A 129 -22.44 -13.07 11.83
C LYS A 129 -22.77 -13.52 10.40
N ARG A 130 -23.24 -12.61 9.56
CA ARG A 130 -23.48 -12.87 8.14
C ARG A 130 -22.18 -13.25 7.41
N ALA A 131 -21.07 -12.55 7.70
CA ALA A 131 -19.77 -12.88 7.13
C ALA A 131 -19.33 -14.32 7.52
N ILE A 132 -19.48 -14.71 8.80
CA ILE A 132 -19.19 -16.07 9.26
C ILE A 132 -20.07 -17.09 8.52
N SER A 133 -21.37 -16.82 8.36
CA SER A 133 -22.30 -17.70 7.63
C SER A 133 -21.91 -17.86 6.16
N ALA A 134 -21.32 -16.81 5.57
CA ALA A 134 -20.80 -16.81 4.20
C ALA A 134 -19.41 -17.48 4.07
N GLY A 135 -18.79 -17.93 5.16
CA GLY A 135 -17.43 -18.44 5.17
C GLY A 135 -16.37 -17.34 4.99
N LEU A 136 -16.73 -16.09 5.28
CA LEU A 136 -15.86 -14.93 5.25
C LEU A 136 -15.51 -14.47 6.66
N ARG A 137 -14.39 -13.78 6.80
CA ARG A 137 -13.98 -13.13 8.04
C ARG A 137 -14.03 -11.61 7.88
N LEU A 138 -14.83 -10.95 8.71
CA LEU A 138 -14.77 -9.51 8.87
C LEU A 138 -13.59 -9.17 9.78
N VAL A 139 -12.65 -8.38 9.27
CA VAL A 139 -11.47 -7.91 10.02
C VAL A 139 -11.80 -6.57 10.65
N ASP A 140 -11.53 -6.43 11.94
CA ASP A 140 -11.63 -5.14 12.62
C ASP A 140 -10.54 -4.22 12.08
N CYS A 141 -10.95 -3.10 11.51
CA CYS A 141 -10.06 -2.14 10.88
C CYS A 141 -10.35 -0.73 11.40
N PRO A 142 -10.01 -0.44 12.68
CA PRO A 142 -10.09 0.92 13.18
C PRO A 142 -9.11 1.81 12.43
N ILE A 143 -9.57 2.97 11.98
CA ILE A 143 -8.81 3.88 11.13
C ILE A 143 -8.81 5.27 11.74
N ARG A 144 -7.63 5.86 11.89
CA ARG A 144 -7.45 7.28 12.12
C ARG A 144 -7.16 7.98 10.81
N HIS A 145 -7.93 9.02 10.52
CA HIS A 145 -7.67 9.89 9.38
C HIS A 145 -6.88 11.12 9.80
N MET A 146 -5.71 11.33 9.19
CA MET A 146 -5.00 12.59 9.35
C MET A 146 -5.62 13.69 8.47
N GLY A 147 -6.19 13.33 7.30
CA GLY A 147 -6.62 14.28 6.28
C GLY A 147 -5.43 14.88 5.52
N THR A 148 -5.61 15.18 4.23
CA THR A 148 -4.48 15.60 3.37
C THR A 148 -3.82 16.90 3.84
N GLU A 149 -4.59 17.90 4.28
CA GLU A 149 -4.05 19.18 4.73
C GLU A 149 -3.36 19.07 6.09
N LYS A 150 -3.95 18.36 7.05
CA LYS A 150 -3.36 18.12 8.37
C LYS A 150 -2.12 17.23 8.27
N ALA A 151 -2.12 16.22 7.38
CA ALA A 151 -0.98 15.33 7.19
C ALA A 151 0.29 16.09 6.82
N GLN A 152 0.20 17.11 5.95
CA GLN A 152 1.35 17.96 5.63
C GLN A 152 1.87 18.70 6.86
N GLY A 153 0.99 19.28 7.67
CA GLY A 153 1.36 19.97 8.93
C GLY A 153 2.03 19.04 9.93
N ILE A 154 1.50 17.83 10.12
CA ILE A 154 2.05 16.81 11.02
C ILE A 154 3.47 16.44 10.57
N TYR A 155 3.67 16.10 9.29
CA TYR A 155 5.00 15.72 8.81
C TYR A 155 6.00 16.88 8.79
N LEU A 156 5.55 18.12 8.59
CA LEU A 156 6.40 19.30 8.72
C LEU A 156 6.85 19.50 10.20
N ALA A 157 5.95 19.28 11.15
CA ALA A 157 6.30 19.35 12.57
C ALA A 157 7.31 18.24 12.95
N ILE A 158 7.14 17.04 12.42
CA ILE A 158 8.09 15.94 12.60
C ILE A 158 9.45 16.27 11.98
N GLU A 159 9.48 16.82 10.75
CA GLU A 159 10.71 17.22 10.07
C GLU A 159 11.51 18.21 10.91
N ARG A 160 10.85 19.25 11.41
CA ARG A 160 11.46 20.25 12.30
C ARG A 160 11.98 19.64 13.61
N CYS A 161 11.19 18.77 14.23
CA CYS A 161 11.59 18.07 15.45
C CYS A 161 12.88 17.26 15.23
N LEU A 162 12.99 16.54 14.11
CA LEU A 162 14.22 15.79 13.79
C LEU A 162 15.43 16.73 13.64
N GLN A 163 15.29 17.84 12.94
CA GLN A 163 16.37 18.83 12.73
C GLN A 163 16.78 19.49 14.04
N GLU A 164 15.83 19.87 14.89
CA GLU A 164 16.09 20.49 16.21
C GLU A 164 16.86 19.54 17.16
N HIS A 165 16.72 18.23 16.96
CA HIS A 165 17.45 17.20 17.72
C HIS A 165 18.73 16.72 17.00
N GLY A 166 19.20 17.43 15.97
CA GLY A 166 20.48 17.17 15.34
C GLY A 166 20.48 16.06 14.29
N VAL A 167 19.32 15.59 13.84
CA VAL A 167 19.24 14.67 12.69
C VAL A 167 19.52 15.46 11.42
N GLU A 168 20.52 15.03 10.67
CA GLU A 168 20.82 15.63 9.37
C GLU A 168 19.91 15.07 8.28
N LEU A 169 19.33 15.97 7.47
CA LEU A 169 18.47 15.63 6.34
C LEU A 169 19.16 16.03 5.02
N LEU A 170 19.47 15.05 4.20
CA LEU A 170 20.11 15.25 2.90
C LEU A 170 19.08 15.04 1.79
N PHE A 171 18.50 16.13 1.32
CA PHE A 171 17.51 16.13 0.23
C PHE A 171 18.13 16.24 -1.15
N GLY A 172 17.45 15.66 -2.15
CA GLY A 172 17.89 15.70 -3.55
C GLY A 172 19.04 14.76 -3.85
N PHE A 173 19.34 13.82 -2.97
CA PHE A 173 20.36 12.79 -3.17
C PHE A 173 19.73 11.40 -3.23
N GLU A 174 20.06 10.66 -4.26
CA GLU A 174 19.67 9.27 -4.44
C GLU A 174 20.78 8.35 -3.98
N CYS A 175 20.42 7.32 -3.23
CA CYS A 175 21.35 6.22 -2.92
C CYS A 175 21.51 5.37 -4.17
N THR A 176 22.74 5.20 -4.62
CA THR A 176 23.06 4.41 -5.82
C THR A 176 23.52 3.02 -5.45
N ASN A 177 24.28 2.87 -4.36
CA ASN A 177 24.88 1.60 -4.01
C ASN A 177 25.14 1.43 -2.50
N LEU A 178 25.37 0.19 -2.07
CA LEU A 178 25.87 -0.14 -0.74
C LEU A 178 27.41 -0.21 -0.75
N LEU A 179 28.02 0.21 0.35
CA LEU A 179 29.45 0.04 0.58
C LEU A 179 29.67 -1.24 1.40
N LEU A 180 30.11 -2.30 0.76
CA LEU A 180 30.31 -3.62 1.39
C LEU A 180 31.78 -3.95 1.58
N GLU A 181 32.11 -4.48 2.76
CA GLU A 181 33.38 -5.14 3.07
C GLU A 181 33.10 -6.60 3.44
N GLY A 182 33.19 -7.49 2.45
CA GLY A 182 32.75 -8.88 2.62
C GLY A 182 31.25 -8.95 2.89
N ALA A 183 30.85 -9.52 4.02
CA ALA A 183 29.45 -9.63 4.45
C ALA A 183 29.01 -8.49 5.40
N VAL A 184 29.75 -7.38 5.46
CA VAL A 184 29.47 -6.24 6.34
C VAL A 184 29.16 -5.01 5.51
N CYS A 185 28.02 -4.36 5.77
CA CYS A 185 27.66 -3.07 5.18
C CYS A 185 28.32 -1.94 5.98
N ARG A 186 29.10 -1.10 5.29
CA ARG A 186 29.84 0.04 5.86
C ARG A 186 29.23 1.38 5.50
N GLY A 187 28.09 1.40 4.81
CA GLY A 187 27.42 2.62 4.40
C GLY A 187 26.86 2.57 3.00
N VAL A 188 26.75 3.74 2.39
CA VAL A 188 26.13 3.93 1.07
C VAL A 188 26.86 4.94 0.21
N SER A 189 26.77 4.76 -1.12
CA SER A 189 27.14 5.79 -2.10
C SER A 189 25.90 6.57 -2.51
N VAL A 190 26.01 7.88 -2.55
CA VAL A 190 24.90 8.79 -2.88
C VAL A 190 25.27 9.76 -3.98
N THR A 191 24.28 10.19 -4.77
CA THR A 191 24.47 11.17 -5.85
C THR A 191 23.25 12.08 -5.99
N ASN A 192 23.48 13.31 -6.47
CA ASN A 192 22.43 14.19 -6.96
C ASN A 192 22.50 14.41 -8.49
N GLY A 193 23.26 13.57 -9.18
CA GLY A 193 23.54 13.68 -10.61
C GLY A 193 24.73 14.56 -10.97
N SER A 194 25.14 15.48 -10.10
CA SER A 194 26.30 16.37 -10.30
C SER A 194 27.47 16.02 -9.37
N VAL A 195 27.16 15.63 -8.16
CA VAL A 195 28.13 15.27 -7.12
C VAL A 195 27.77 13.89 -6.56
N SER A 196 28.80 13.07 -6.36
CA SER A 196 28.67 11.75 -5.72
C SER A 196 29.70 11.63 -4.60
N TYR A 197 29.31 11.00 -3.50
CA TYR A 197 30.23 10.71 -2.39
C TYR A 197 29.72 9.55 -1.54
N ASP A 198 30.64 9.00 -0.74
CA ASP A 198 30.37 7.89 0.15
C ASP A 198 30.05 8.37 1.57
N ILE A 199 29.06 7.71 2.17
CA ILE A 199 28.66 7.91 3.56
C ILE A 199 28.94 6.60 4.28
N HIS A 200 29.93 6.60 5.16
CA HIS A 200 30.22 5.44 6.00
C HIS A 200 29.34 5.45 7.26
N ALA A 201 28.79 4.30 7.62
CA ALA A 201 27.94 4.15 8.79
C ALA A 201 28.09 2.79 9.44
N LYS A 202 27.82 2.72 10.75
CA LYS A 202 27.75 1.44 11.50
C LYS A 202 26.44 0.72 11.19
N HIS A 203 25.35 1.48 11.05
CA HIS A 203 24.02 0.97 10.70
C HIS A 203 23.54 1.64 9.42
N THR A 204 23.23 0.84 8.43
CA THR A 204 22.60 1.26 7.17
C THR A 204 21.16 0.76 7.13
N VAL A 205 20.21 1.70 7.17
CA VAL A 205 18.77 1.41 7.18
C VAL A 205 18.18 1.77 5.83
N VAL A 206 17.77 0.80 5.04
CA VAL A 206 17.11 0.99 3.74
C VAL A 206 15.60 1.01 3.95
N ALA A 207 14.97 2.17 3.75
CA ALA A 207 13.55 2.44 3.99
C ALA A 207 12.90 3.19 2.80
N THR A 208 13.19 2.75 1.58
CA THR A 208 12.88 3.45 0.33
C THR A 208 11.43 3.31 -0.16
N GLY A 209 10.60 2.58 0.59
CA GLY A 209 9.18 2.39 0.27
C GLY A 209 8.97 1.69 -1.09
N ARG A 210 7.74 1.69 -1.58
CA ARG A 210 7.38 0.98 -2.82
C ARG A 210 8.13 1.48 -4.05
N ARG A 211 8.47 2.77 -4.11
CA ARG A 211 9.21 3.36 -5.23
C ARG A 211 10.68 2.93 -5.30
N GLY A 212 11.23 2.48 -4.20
CA GLY A 212 12.60 1.93 -4.15
C GLY A 212 12.64 0.40 -4.17
N ALA A 213 11.53 -0.27 -4.43
CA ALA A 213 11.45 -1.73 -4.40
C ALA A 213 12.32 -2.38 -5.49
N ASP A 214 12.24 -1.88 -6.72
CA ASP A 214 13.01 -2.39 -7.87
C ASP A 214 14.51 -2.17 -7.66
N TRP A 215 14.89 -1.02 -7.10
CA TRP A 215 16.28 -0.74 -6.75
C TRP A 215 16.79 -1.71 -5.68
N LEU A 216 16.00 -1.95 -4.62
CA LEU A 216 16.37 -2.92 -3.57
C LEU A 216 16.43 -4.36 -4.12
N GLU A 217 15.56 -4.73 -5.04
CA GLU A 217 15.62 -6.02 -5.75
C GLU A 217 16.92 -6.15 -6.54
N GLY A 218 17.34 -5.09 -7.24
CA GLY A 218 18.64 -5.03 -7.92
C GLY A 218 19.82 -5.26 -6.96
N LEU A 219 19.80 -4.60 -5.80
CA LEU A 219 20.82 -4.81 -4.75
C LEU A 219 20.79 -6.24 -4.20
N CYS A 220 19.59 -6.83 -4.04
CA CYS A 220 19.48 -8.23 -3.61
C CYS A 220 20.13 -9.18 -4.60
N ALA A 221 19.95 -8.95 -5.90
CA ALA A 221 20.58 -9.76 -6.94
C ALA A 221 22.08 -9.55 -7.00
N GLU A 222 22.55 -8.30 -6.89
CA GLU A 222 23.98 -7.94 -6.97
C GLU A 222 24.78 -8.44 -5.78
N TYR A 223 24.23 -8.28 -4.56
CA TYR A 223 24.96 -8.58 -3.32
C TYR A 223 24.54 -9.86 -2.62
N GLY A 224 23.66 -10.65 -3.24
CA GLY A 224 23.20 -11.90 -2.66
C GLY A 224 22.39 -11.73 -1.36
N ILE A 225 21.68 -10.60 -1.20
CA ILE A 225 20.82 -10.37 -0.04
C ILE A 225 19.67 -11.39 -0.10
N ALA A 226 19.55 -12.22 0.92
CA ALA A 226 18.56 -13.28 0.96
C ALA A 226 17.14 -12.70 0.97
N HIS A 227 16.30 -13.15 0.02
CA HIS A 227 14.91 -12.72 -0.10
C HIS A 227 14.02 -13.83 -0.66
N GLU A 228 12.72 -13.63 -0.53
CA GLU A 228 11.69 -14.47 -1.15
C GLU A 228 10.91 -13.66 -2.16
N PRO A 229 10.39 -14.29 -3.23
CA PRO A 229 9.50 -13.62 -4.16
C PRO A 229 8.33 -12.98 -3.42
N GLY A 230 7.99 -11.75 -3.79
CA GLY A 230 6.82 -11.06 -3.27
C GLY A 230 5.51 -11.74 -3.70
N THR A 231 4.41 -11.24 -3.19
CA THR A 231 3.07 -11.61 -3.64
C THR A 231 2.55 -10.55 -4.60
N VAL A 232 1.60 -10.92 -5.46
CA VAL A 232 0.81 -9.97 -6.21
C VAL A 232 -0.67 -10.22 -5.97
N ASP A 233 -1.44 -9.15 -5.91
CA ASP A 233 -2.88 -9.25 -5.94
C ASP A 233 -3.36 -8.91 -7.35
N ILE A 234 -4.13 -9.82 -7.93
CA ILE A 234 -4.79 -9.65 -9.23
C ILE A 234 -6.28 -9.69 -8.95
N GLY A 235 -6.98 -8.65 -9.34
CA GLY A 235 -8.38 -8.52 -9.00
C GLY A 235 -9.18 -7.64 -9.95
N VAL A 236 -10.34 -7.29 -9.47
CA VAL A 236 -11.30 -6.44 -10.14
C VAL A 236 -11.78 -5.35 -9.20
N ARG A 237 -12.21 -4.22 -9.75
CA ARG A 237 -13.03 -3.27 -9.02
C ARG A 237 -14.49 -3.57 -9.29
N VAL A 238 -15.24 -3.72 -8.24
CA VAL A 238 -16.67 -3.98 -8.29
C VAL A 238 -17.42 -2.70 -8.03
N GLU A 239 -18.45 -2.43 -8.81
CA GLU A 239 -19.34 -1.28 -8.66
C GLU A 239 -20.78 -1.76 -8.57
N VAL A 240 -21.48 -1.33 -7.53
CA VAL A 240 -22.87 -1.65 -7.24
C VAL A 240 -23.64 -0.36 -6.91
N ARG A 241 -24.96 -0.41 -6.95
CA ARG A 241 -25.76 0.69 -6.42
C ARG A 241 -25.47 0.92 -4.94
N SER A 242 -25.45 2.19 -4.51
CA SER A 242 -25.14 2.55 -3.12
C SER A 242 -26.09 1.92 -2.13
N GLU A 243 -27.37 1.74 -2.51
CA GLU A 243 -28.38 1.11 -1.68
C GLU A 243 -28.04 -0.33 -1.29
N VAL A 244 -27.31 -1.07 -2.15
CA VAL A 244 -26.83 -2.42 -1.86
C VAL A 244 -25.87 -2.43 -0.68
N MET A 245 -24.99 -1.42 -0.60
CA MET A 245 -23.94 -1.35 0.43
C MET A 245 -24.33 -0.48 1.64
N GLU A 246 -25.52 0.13 1.65
CA GLU A 246 -25.93 1.14 2.63
C GLU A 246 -25.76 0.66 4.07
N GLN A 247 -26.31 -0.51 4.43
CA GLN A 247 -26.19 -1.07 5.78
C GLN A 247 -24.75 -1.27 6.25
N VAL A 248 -23.84 -1.55 5.33
CA VAL A 248 -22.42 -1.73 5.65
C VAL A 248 -21.72 -0.38 5.73
N ASN A 249 -22.02 0.53 4.79
CA ASN A 249 -21.41 1.85 4.71
C ASN A 249 -21.75 2.74 5.92
N GLU A 250 -22.95 2.59 6.49
CA GLU A 250 -23.40 3.34 7.68
C GLU A 250 -22.68 2.89 8.96
N VAL A 251 -22.24 1.65 9.01
CA VAL A 251 -21.69 1.03 10.22
C VAL A 251 -20.16 0.93 10.18
N LEU A 252 -19.60 0.69 9.01
CA LEU A 252 -18.18 0.46 8.80
C LEU A 252 -17.63 1.46 7.78
N TYR A 253 -16.60 2.18 8.17
CA TYR A 253 -15.90 3.06 7.24
C TYR A 253 -15.26 2.26 6.08
N GLU A 254 -14.64 1.13 6.38
CA GLU A 254 -14.08 0.19 5.42
C GLU A 254 -14.42 -1.25 5.84
N SER A 255 -15.23 -1.95 5.06
CA SER A 255 -15.56 -3.34 5.32
C SER A 255 -14.45 -4.24 4.78
N LYS A 256 -13.56 -4.67 5.66
CA LYS A 256 -12.48 -5.57 5.29
C LYS A 256 -12.91 -7.03 5.48
N LEU A 257 -13.38 -7.64 4.41
CA LEU A 257 -13.76 -9.04 4.36
C LEU A 257 -12.67 -9.88 3.72
N ILE A 258 -12.37 -11.03 4.31
CA ILE A 258 -11.37 -11.99 3.82
C ILE A 258 -12.03 -13.36 3.70
N GLY A 259 -11.76 -14.04 2.60
CA GLY A 259 -12.20 -15.40 2.36
C GLY A 259 -11.17 -16.24 1.61
N TYR A 260 -11.42 -17.56 1.58
CA TYR A 260 -10.60 -18.55 0.89
C TYR A 260 -11.49 -19.45 0.03
N PRO A 261 -12.04 -18.92 -1.08
CA PRO A 261 -13.02 -19.62 -1.89
C PRO A 261 -12.50 -20.95 -2.45
N LYS A 262 -13.36 -21.98 -2.46
CA LYS A 262 -13.06 -23.23 -3.14
C LYS A 262 -13.15 -23.03 -4.66
N PRO A 263 -12.48 -23.85 -5.49
CA PRO A 263 -11.61 -24.97 -5.14
C PRO A 263 -10.18 -24.56 -4.77
N PHE A 264 -9.72 -23.37 -5.19
CA PHE A 264 -8.31 -23.00 -5.13
C PHE A 264 -7.84 -22.47 -3.78
N LYS A 265 -8.75 -21.91 -2.98
CA LYS A 265 -8.46 -21.36 -1.64
C LYS A 265 -7.38 -20.29 -1.60
N ASN A 266 -7.19 -19.52 -2.68
CA ASN A 266 -6.38 -18.33 -2.59
C ASN A 266 -7.07 -17.33 -1.66
N LYS A 267 -6.27 -16.54 -0.94
CA LYS A 267 -6.80 -15.44 -0.14
C LYS A 267 -7.45 -14.41 -1.05
N VAL A 268 -8.73 -14.16 -0.84
CA VAL A 268 -9.46 -13.07 -1.49
C VAL A 268 -9.92 -12.09 -0.43
N ARG A 269 -9.84 -10.80 -0.75
CA ARG A 269 -10.22 -9.75 0.19
C ARG A 269 -10.84 -8.55 -0.51
N THR A 270 -11.72 -7.85 0.22
CA THR A 270 -12.13 -6.50 -0.15
C THR A 270 -10.99 -5.51 0.12
N PHE A 271 -10.96 -4.43 -0.65
CA PHE A 271 -9.97 -3.37 -0.50
C PHE A 271 -10.51 -2.05 -1.02
N CYS A 272 -10.12 -0.92 -0.39
CA CYS A 272 -10.41 0.43 -0.83
C CYS A 272 -11.88 0.65 -1.21
N GLN A 273 -12.77 0.61 -0.23
CA GLN A 273 -14.22 0.86 -0.38
C GLN A 273 -14.47 2.36 -0.49
N ASN A 274 -15.31 2.75 -1.45
CA ASN A 274 -15.63 4.13 -1.78
C ASN A 274 -17.15 4.33 -1.88
N PRO A 275 -17.84 4.61 -0.76
CA PRO A 275 -19.26 4.93 -0.77
C PRO A 275 -19.54 6.23 -1.54
N GLY A 276 -20.48 6.20 -2.49
CA GLY A 276 -20.78 7.33 -3.38
C GLY A 276 -19.56 7.75 -4.22
N GLY A 277 -18.60 6.86 -4.43
CA GLY A 277 -17.35 7.14 -5.13
C GLY A 277 -17.42 6.85 -6.63
N PHE A 278 -16.32 7.14 -7.31
CA PHE A 278 -16.18 6.96 -8.75
C PHE A 278 -15.07 5.94 -9.02
N VAL A 279 -15.29 5.09 -10.01
CA VAL A 279 -14.24 4.27 -10.58
C VAL A 279 -13.32 5.14 -11.42
N SER A 280 -12.02 4.90 -11.34
CA SER A 280 -11.02 5.71 -12.04
C SER A 280 -9.94 4.83 -12.67
N GLN A 281 -9.34 5.34 -13.73
CA GLN A 281 -8.13 4.76 -14.31
C GLN A 281 -6.90 5.46 -13.75
N GLU A 282 -5.89 4.68 -13.41
CA GLU A 282 -4.53 5.13 -13.11
C GLU A 282 -3.57 4.45 -14.10
N ASN A 283 -2.48 5.12 -14.42
CA ASN A 283 -1.43 4.55 -15.24
C ASN A 283 -0.21 4.27 -14.37
N TYR A 284 0.26 3.03 -14.40
CA TYR A 284 1.54 2.62 -13.83
C TYR A 284 2.66 2.87 -14.85
N ASP A 285 3.89 2.57 -14.47
CA ASP A 285 5.02 2.68 -15.36
C ASP A 285 4.77 1.83 -16.64
N ASN A 286 5.32 2.28 -17.77
CA ASN A 286 5.09 1.70 -19.11
C ASN A 286 3.64 1.80 -19.63
N ASP A 287 2.90 2.85 -19.21
CA ASP A 287 1.53 3.12 -19.64
C ASP A 287 0.52 1.99 -19.32
N LEU A 288 0.82 1.15 -18.36
CA LEU A 288 -0.08 0.11 -17.90
C LEU A 288 -1.29 0.73 -17.19
N ALA A 289 -2.45 0.70 -17.85
CA ALA A 289 -3.70 1.18 -17.27
C ALA A 289 -4.24 0.18 -16.24
N VAL A 290 -4.48 0.66 -15.03
CA VAL A 290 -5.09 -0.10 -13.93
C VAL A 290 -6.29 0.65 -13.38
N VAL A 291 -7.27 -0.09 -12.86
CA VAL A 291 -8.44 0.52 -12.24
C VAL A 291 -8.17 0.82 -10.77
N ASN A 292 -8.77 1.91 -10.30
CA ASN A 292 -8.80 2.31 -8.89
C ASN A 292 -10.16 2.97 -8.58
N GLY A 293 -10.36 3.45 -7.35
CA GLY A 293 -11.55 4.19 -6.95
C GLY A 293 -11.19 5.49 -6.24
N HIS A 294 -12.03 6.50 -6.41
CA HIS A 294 -11.90 7.78 -5.72
C HIS A 294 -13.20 8.16 -5.02
N SER A 295 -13.07 8.71 -3.82
CA SER A 295 -14.14 9.39 -3.10
C SER A 295 -13.87 10.88 -3.07
N TYR A 296 -14.87 11.68 -3.45
CA TYR A 296 -14.83 13.13 -3.28
C TYR A 296 -15.69 13.54 -2.08
N LYS A 297 -15.33 14.63 -1.42
CA LYS A 297 -16.06 15.11 -0.25
C LYS A 297 -17.47 15.60 -0.64
N GLU A 298 -17.55 16.39 -1.69
CA GLU A 298 -18.79 17.07 -2.10
C GLU A 298 -19.50 16.41 -3.28
N LEU A 299 -18.76 15.72 -4.15
CA LEU A 299 -19.31 15.04 -5.32
C LEU A 299 -19.53 13.56 -5.02
N LYS A 300 -20.78 13.12 -5.11
CA LYS A 300 -21.17 11.72 -4.89
C LYS A 300 -21.80 11.14 -6.15
N SER A 301 -21.50 9.88 -6.42
CA SER A 301 -22.24 9.07 -7.39
C SER A 301 -23.37 8.31 -6.69
N GLU A 302 -24.24 7.70 -7.49
CA GLU A 302 -25.28 6.80 -6.99
C GLU A 302 -24.76 5.40 -6.65
N ASN A 303 -23.45 5.17 -6.81
CA ASN A 303 -22.85 3.86 -6.67
C ASN A 303 -21.83 3.83 -5.51
N THR A 304 -21.59 2.64 -5.01
CA THR A 304 -20.45 2.31 -4.17
C THR A 304 -19.52 1.40 -4.96
N ASN A 305 -18.21 1.64 -4.90
CA ASN A 305 -17.25 0.76 -5.52
C ASN A 305 -16.18 0.29 -4.53
N LEU A 306 -15.67 -0.92 -4.73
CA LEU A 306 -14.59 -1.51 -3.94
C LEU A 306 -13.79 -2.51 -4.79
N ALA A 307 -12.52 -2.70 -4.44
CA ALA A 307 -11.71 -3.71 -5.08
C ALA A 307 -11.94 -5.09 -4.42
N ILE A 308 -11.95 -6.14 -5.22
CA ILE A 308 -11.84 -7.54 -4.79
C ILE A 308 -10.54 -8.09 -5.35
N LEU A 309 -9.61 -8.39 -4.45
CA LEU A 309 -8.23 -8.76 -4.76
C LEU A 309 -7.97 -10.22 -4.39
N CYS A 310 -7.48 -10.99 -5.36
CA CYS A 310 -7.04 -12.38 -5.19
C CYS A 310 -5.52 -12.42 -5.08
N SER A 311 -4.99 -12.90 -3.96
CA SER A 311 -3.54 -12.98 -3.73
C SER A 311 -2.94 -14.18 -4.42
N HIS A 312 -1.83 -13.96 -5.12
CA HIS A 312 -1.06 -14.98 -5.83
C HIS A 312 0.34 -15.08 -5.23
N ASN A 313 0.66 -16.29 -4.79
CA ASN A 313 2.00 -16.67 -4.37
C ASN A 313 2.58 -17.63 -5.40
N PHE A 314 3.86 -17.49 -5.66
CA PHE A 314 4.56 -18.33 -6.62
C PHE A 314 5.70 -19.08 -5.93
N ASN A 315 6.00 -20.24 -6.45
CA ASN A 315 7.08 -21.10 -5.98
C ASN A 315 8.11 -21.33 -7.10
N VAL A 316 9.31 -21.69 -6.71
CA VAL A 316 10.36 -22.11 -7.65
C VAL A 316 9.78 -23.10 -8.69
N PRO A 317 10.14 -22.98 -9.98
CA PRO A 317 11.21 -22.14 -10.53
C PRO A 317 10.81 -20.69 -10.83
N PHE A 318 9.53 -20.33 -10.71
CA PHE A 318 9.04 -19.00 -11.05
C PHE A 318 9.23 -18.01 -9.87
N ASN A 319 9.91 -16.89 -10.13
CA ASN A 319 10.27 -15.90 -9.11
C ASN A 319 9.98 -14.43 -9.52
N GLN A 320 9.16 -14.21 -10.55
CA GLN A 320 8.86 -12.88 -11.09
C GLN A 320 7.36 -12.54 -10.99
N PRO A 321 6.77 -12.51 -9.77
CA PRO A 321 5.33 -12.30 -9.60
C PRO A 321 4.84 -10.96 -10.17
N ILE A 322 5.63 -9.89 -10.05
CA ILE A 322 5.31 -8.56 -10.59
C ILE A 322 5.21 -8.63 -12.11
N ALA A 323 6.20 -9.22 -12.79
CA ALA A 323 6.17 -9.38 -14.24
C ALA A 323 4.95 -10.19 -14.71
N TYR A 324 4.57 -11.23 -13.96
CA TYR A 324 3.36 -12.00 -14.26
C TYR A 324 2.10 -11.12 -14.20
N ALA A 325 1.92 -10.34 -13.13
CA ALA A 325 0.75 -9.49 -12.98
C ALA A 325 0.76 -8.32 -13.99
N GLN A 326 1.93 -7.78 -14.35
CA GLN A 326 2.06 -6.80 -15.43
C GLN A 326 1.58 -7.40 -16.77
N LYS A 327 1.95 -8.64 -17.10
CA LYS A 327 1.50 -9.30 -18.32
C LYS A 327 -0.02 -9.54 -18.36
N VAL A 328 -0.62 -9.86 -17.22
CA VAL A 328 -2.09 -9.92 -17.10
C VAL A 328 -2.72 -8.55 -17.39
N GLY A 329 -2.14 -7.48 -16.85
CA GLY A 329 -2.60 -6.12 -17.10
C GLY A 329 -2.43 -5.70 -18.55
N GLU A 330 -1.27 -5.94 -19.15
CA GLU A 330 -0.99 -5.67 -20.57
C GLU A 330 -1.99 -6.40 -21.49
N LEU A 331 -2.27 -7.68 -21.21
CA LEU A 331 -3.25 -8.45 -21.97
C LEU A 331 -4.67 -7.86 -21.86
N THR A 332 -5.06 -7.45 -20.65
CA THR A 332 -6.34 -6.79 -20.41
C THR A 332 -6.42 -5.45 -21.15
N ASN A 333 -5.36 -4.65 -21.10
CA ASN A 333 -5.30 -3.36 -21.79
C ASN A 333 -5.33 -3.55 -23.33
N MET A 334 -4.70 -4.61 -23.85
CA MET A 334 -4.77 -4.94 -25.27
C MET A 334 -6.24 -5.15 -25.72
N LEU A 335 -7.03 -5.89 -24.95
CA LEU A 335 -8.44 -6.13 -25.23
C LEU A 335 -9.30 -4.87 -25.10
N GLY A 336 -8.91 -3.94 -24.24
CA GLY A 336 -9.55 -2.65 -24.02
C GLY A 336 -8.99 -1.51 -24.89
N ALA A 337 -8.09 -1.79 -25.82
CA ALA A 337 -7.40 -0.78 -26.64
C ALA A 337 -6.74 0.33 -25.79
N GLY A 338 -6.12 -0.04 -24.66
CA GLY A 338 -5.48 0.87 -23.70
C GLY A 338 -6.40 1.40 -22.59
N HIS A 339 -7.68 1.01 -22.61
CA HIS A 339 -8.67 1.39 -21.58
C HIS A 339 -8.98 0.24 -20.63
N ILE A 340 -9.62 0.58 -19.52
CA ILE A 340 -10.15 -0.39 -18.55
C ILE A 340 -11.33 -1.13 -19.16
N LEU A 341 -11.32 -2.46 -19.03
CA LEU A 341 -12.49 -3.29 -19.41
C LEU A 341 -13.54 -3.25 -18.31
N VAL A 342 -14.82 -3.26 -18.70
CA VAL A 342 -15.96 -3.43 -17.81
C VAL A 342 -16.87 -4.56 -18.32
N GLN A 343 -17.34 -5.40 -17.37
CA GLN A 343 -18.24 -6.51 -17.67
C GLN A 343 -19.28 -6.65 -16.56
N ARG A 344 -20.52 -6.98 -16.91
CA ARG A 344 -21.57 -7.30 -15.92
C ARG A 344 -21.34 -8.69 -15.33
N PHE A 345 -21.60 -8.83 -14.04
CA PHE A 345 -21.43 -10.10 -13.34
C PHE A 345 -22.27 -11.23 -13.94
N GLY A 346 -23.52 -10.95 -14.35
CA GLY A 346 -24.36 -11.93 -15.01
C GLY A 346 -23.77 -12.45 -16.33
N ASP A 347 -23.17 -11.56 -17.12
CA ASP A 347 -22.53 -11.95 -18.39
C ASP A 347 -21.28 -12.82 -18.15
N ILE A 348 -20.54 -12.57 -17.06
CA ILE A 348 -19.43 -13.44 -16.64
C ILE A 348 -19.94 -14.84 -16.32
N LEU A 349 -21.03 -14.95 -15.57
CA LEU A 349 -21.63 -16.25 -15.20
C LEU A 349 -22.14 -17.01 -16.42
N ASP A 350 -22.66 -16.29 -17.42
CA ASP A 350 -23.14 -16.85 -18.68
C ASP A 350 -22.01 -17.16 -19.69
N GLY A 351 -20.76 -16.81 -19.37
CA GLY A 351 -19.61 -17.01 -20.24
C GLY A 351 -19.64 -16.16 -21.51
N LYS A 352 -20.20 -14.97 -21.45
CA LYS A 352 -20.34 -14.06 -22.60
C LYS A 352 -19.83 -12.65 -22.28
N ARG A 353 -19.40 -11.92 -23.30
CA ARG A 353 -19.00 -10.52 -23.17
C ARG A 353 -20.19 -9.62 -22.85
N THR A 354 -19.95 -8.49 -22.18
CA THR A 354 -20.90 -7.38 -22.08
C THR A 354 -20.79 -6.47 -23.31
N TRP A 355 -21.93 -5.97 -23.79
CA TRP A 355 -22.01 -4.99 -24.86
C TRP A 355 -22.36 -3.61 -24.33
N GLN A 356 -21.91 -2.55 -25.03
CA GLN A 356 -22.18 -1.16 -24.61
C GLN A 356 -23.67 -0.86 -24.47
N LYS A 357 -24.53 -1.42 -25.34
CA LYS A 357 -25.99 -1.28 -25.26
C LYS A 357 -26.59 -1.85 -23.97
N GLU A 358 -25.96 -2.88 -23.38
CA GLU A 358 -26.41 -3.51 -22.14
C GLU A 358 -26.05 -2.66 -20.92
N LEU A 359 -24.90 -2.00 -20.95
CA LEU A 359 -24.52 -1.02 -19.93
C LEU A 359 -25.45 0.21 -19.95
N ALA A 360 -25.88 0.62 -21.13
CA ALA A 360 -26.76 1.79 -21.29
C ALA A 360 -28.13 1.61 -20.61
N VAL A 361 -28.63 0.37 -20.51
CA VAL A 361 -29.93 0.05 -19.89
C VAL A 361 -29.82 -0.56 -18.49
N SER A 362 -28.61 -0.82 -17.99
CA SER A 362 -28.35 -1.40 -16.66
C SER A 362 -28.78 -0.45 -15.54
N ASN A 363 -29.20 -1.00 -14.39
CA ASN A 363 -29.46 -0.21 -13.17
C ASN A 363 -28.17 0.36 -12.59
N VAL A 364 -27.05 -0.37 -12.70
CA VAL A 364 -25.73 0.14 -12.33
C VAL A 364 -25.13 0.86 -13.52
N LYS A 365 -25.06 2.20 -13.46
CA LYS A 365 -24.42 3.00 -14.52
C LYS A 365 -22.92 3.11 -14.24
N PRO A 366 -22.05 2.80 -15.23
CA PRO A 366 -20.61 2.95 -15.07
C PRO A 366 -20.23 4.38 -14.66
N THR A 367 -19.45 4.53 -13.59
CA THR A 367 -18.92 5.85 -13.20
C THR A 367 -17.57 6.16 -13.84
N LEU A 368 -16.94 5.20 -14.56
CA LEU A 368 -15.79 5.43 -15.43
C LEU A 368 -16.27 5.51 -16.89
N PRO A 369 -16.45 6.73 -17.47
CA PRO A 369 -17.05 6.90 -18.80
C PRO A 369 -16.25 6.24 -19.94
N ASP A 370 -14.93 6.18 -19.80
CA ASP A 370 -14.01 5.65 -20.81
C ASP A 370 -13.80 4.13 -20.70
N ALA A 371 -14.51 3.45 -19.78
CA ALA A 371 -14.43 1.99 -19.68
C ALA A 371 -15.06 1.31 -20.89
N VAL A 372 -14.38 0.30 -21.39
CA VAL A 372 -14.79 -0.45 -22.59
C VAL A 372 -15.55 -1.71 -22.18
N ALA A 373 -16.79 -1.84 -22.66
CA ALA A 373 -17.58 -3.05 -22.47
C ALA A 373 -16.91 -4.25 -23.18
N GLY A 374 -16.65 -5.31 -22.44
CA GLY A 374 -15.88 -6.42 -22.98
C GLY A 374 -16.04 -7.72 -22.19
N ASP A 375 -15.04 -8.58 -22.34
CA ASP A 375 -14.90 -9.84 -21.63
C ASP A 375 -13.59 -9.83 -20.84
N ILE A 376 -13.67 -9.62 -19.52
CA ILE A 376 -12.50 -9.62 -18.65
C ILE A 376 -11.94 -11.04 -18.43
N THR A 377 -12.78 -12.07 -18.63
CA THR A 377 -12.36 -13.46 -18.42
C THR A 377 -11.36 -13.94 -19.48
N ALA A 378 -11.35 -13.29 -20.65
CA ALA A 378 -10.40 -13.59 -21.72
C ALA A 378 -8.94 -13.20 -21.39
N ALA A 379 -8.72 -12.32 -20.40
CA ALA A 379 -7.39 -11.85 -20.00
C ALA A 379 -7.03 -12.28 -18.58
N MET A 380 -8.01 -12.38 -17.69
CA MET A 380 -7.78 -12.68 -16.28
C MET A 380 -7.45 -14.16 -16.08
N PRO A 381 -6.48 -14.49 -15.20
CA PRO A 381 -6.16 -15.88 -14.90
C PRO A 381 -7.39 -16.63 -14.35
N TYR A 382 -7.64 -17.82 -14.91
CA TYR A 382 -8.78 -18.67 -14.51
C TYR A 382 -8.89 -18.85 -12.99
N ARG A 383 -7.75 -19.10 -12.32
CA ARG A 383 -7.71 -19.24 -10.86
C ARG A 383 -8.16 -17.96 -10.15
N ALA A 384 -7.74 -16.80 -10.62
CA ALA A 384 -8.15 -15.51 -10.03
C ALA A 384 -9.66 -15.30 -10.20
N MET A 385 -10.17 -15.45 -11.43
CA MET A 385 -11.59 -15.26 -11.71
C MET A 385 -12.48 -16.21 -10.95
N THR A 386 -12.13 -17.50 -10.87
CA THR A 386 -12.89 -18.49 -10.10
C THR A 386 -12.99 -18.09 -8.62
N ASN A 387 -11.86 -17.70 -8.00
CA ASN A 387 -11.87 -17.24 -6.61
C ASN A 387 -12.70 -15.96 -6.43
N ILE A 388 -12.61 -15.00 -7.36
CA ILE A 388 -13.35 -13.73 -7.31
C ILE A 388 -14.85 -13.96 -7.47
N ILE A 389 -15.29 -14.79 -8.42
CA ILE A 389 -16.70 -15.12 -8.63
C ILE A 389 -17.30 -15.73 -7.35
N HIS A 390 -16.66 -16.75 -6.77
CA HIS A 390 -17.15 -17.37 -5.55
C HIS A 390 -17.11 -16.43 -4.35
N PHE A 391 -16.14 -15.51 -4.29
CA PHE A 391 -16.12 -14.49 -3.23
C PHE A 391 -17.26 -13.48 -3.39
N ILE A 392 -17.59 -13.04 -4.61
CA ILE A 392 -18.74 -12.17 -4.89
C ILE A 392 -20.05 -12.86 -4.48
N GLN A 393 -20.20 -14.14 -4.79
CA GLN A 393 -21.36 -14.93 -4.37
C GLN A 393 -21.45 -15.07 -2.83
N ALA A 394 -20.31 -15.23 -2.14
CA ALA A 394 -20.29 -15.23 -0.68
C ALA A 394 -20.58 -13.82 -0.11
N MET A 395 -20.14 -12.77 -0.76
CA MET A 395 -20.47 -11.40 -0.38
C MET A 395 -21.98 -11.12 -0.44
N ASP A 396 -22.71 -11.75 -1.34
CA ASP A 396 -24.17 -11.60 -1.46
C ASP A 396 -24.93 -12.06 -0.21
N ILE A 397 -24.37 -13.02 0.55
CA ILE A 397 -24.92 -13.45 1.84
C ILE A 397 -24.72 -12.34 2.90
N VAL A 398 -23.61 -11.62 2.84
CA VAL A 398 -23.30 -10.52 3.77
C VAL A 398 -24.08 -9.25 3.38
N VAL A 399 -24.17 -8.99 2.11
CA VAL A 399 -24.74 -7.80 1.49
C VAL A 399 -25.66 -8.25 0.35
N PRO A 400 -26.93 -8.53 0.61
CA PRO A 400 -27.88 -9.00 -0.41
C PRO A 400 -27.97 -8.03 -1.61
N GLY A 401 -27.85 -8.57 -2.80
CA GLY A 401 -27.79 -7.80 -4.06
C GLY A 401 -26.38 -7.52 -4.57
N PHE A 402 -25.34 -7.88 -3.81
CA PHE A 402 -23.96 -7.68 -4.25
C PHE A 402 -23.60 -8.54 -5.48
N ALA A 403 -24.11 -9.75 -5.58
CA ALA A 403 -23.95 -10.64 -6.73
C ALA A 403 -25.08 -10.49 -7.77
N SER A 404 -25.70 -9.32 -7.86
CA SER A 404 -26.68 -9.02 -8.91
C SER A 404 -26.06 -9.23 -10.29
N ILE A 405 -26.87 -9.71 -11.25
CA ILE A 405 -26.46 -9.85 -12.65
C ILE A 405 -25.98 -8.53 -13.28
N GLU A 406 -26.39 -7.40 -12.73
CA GLU A 406 -26.04 -6.05 -13.20
C GLU A 406 -24.86 -5.43 -12.46
N THR A 407 -24.32 -6.09 -11.43
CA THR A 407 -23.08 -5.67 -10.77
C THR A 407 -21.96 -5.55 -11.80
N LEU A 408 -21.22 -4.44 -11.78
CA LEU A 408 -20.16 -4.17 -12.73
C LEU A 408 -18.81 -4.57 -12.16
N LEU A 409 -18.00 -5.25 -12.98
CA LEU A 409 -16.62 -5.59 -12.68
C LEU A 409 -15.71 -4.88 -13.67
N TYR A 410 -14.70 -4.18 -13.16
CA TYR A 410 -13.68 -3.49 -13.94
C TYR A 410 -12.33 -4.18 -13.76
N SER A 411 -11.58 -4.31 -14.84
CA SER A 411 -10.27 -5.00 -14.84
C SER A 411 -9.26 -4.23 -15.69
N PRO A 412 -7.94 -4.26 -15.31
CA PRO A 412 -7.36 -4.97 -14.18
C PRO A 412 -7.23 -4.10 -12.92
N GLU A 413 -7.52 -4.64 -11.75
CA GLU A 413 -7.05 -4.07 -10.47
C GLU A 413 -5.82 -4.85 -10.02
N LEU A 414 -4.65 -4.21 -10.00
CA LEU A 414 -3.38 -4.85 -9.69
C LEU A 414 -2.73 -4.18 -8.49
N LYS A 415 -2.20 -4.99 -7.58
CA LYS A 415 -1.34 -4.49 -6.49
C LYS A 415 -0.05 -5.30 -6.47
N PHE A 416 1.05 -4.61 -6.66
CA PHE A 416 2.39 -5.17 -6.62
C PHE A 416 2.98 -4.98 -5.23
N TYR A 417 3.66 -6.00 -4.75
CA TYR A 417 4.35 -5.96 -3.47
C TYR A 417 5.81 -6.34 -3.69
N SER A 418 6.68 -5.64 -2.97
CA SER A 418 8.12 -5.88 -3.01
C SER A 418 8.45 -7.31 -2.63
N ASN A 419 9.58 -7.80 -3.09
CA ASN A 419 10.18 -9.03 -2.60
C ASN A 419 10.35 -8.94 -1.08
N ARG A 420 10.15 -10.06 -0.40
CA ARG A 420 10.28 -10.14 1.04
C ARG A 420 11.73 -10.42 1.41
N ILE A 421 12.40 -9.42 1.98
CA ILE A 421 13.77 -9.59 2.49
C ILE A 421 13.73 -10.58 3.66
N LYS A 422 14.62 -11.59 3.63
CA LYS A 422 14.79 -12.50 4.76
C LYS A 422 15.55 -11.80 5.87
N MET A 423 14.95 -11.73 7.04
CA MET A 423 15.54 -11.18 8.25
C MET A 423 14.98 -11.86 9.49
N ASP A 424 15.70 -11.75 10.58
CA ASP A 424 15.22 -12.19 11.89
C ASP A 424 14.25 -11.18 12.53
N ALA A 425 13.72 -11.51 13.69
CA ALA A 425 12.80 -10.64 14.45
C ALA A 425 13.45 -9.30 14.86
N ASP A 426 14.74 -9.23 14.79
CA ASP A 426 15.56 -8.07 15.07
C ASP A 426 15.93 -7.27 13.81
N PHE A 427 15.34 -7.59 12.67
CA PHE A 427 15.57 -6.98 11.37
C PHE A 427 17.01 -7.06 10.85
N ASN A 428 17.78 -8.07 11.28
CA ASN A 428 19.07 -8.38 10.68
C ASN A 428 18.86 -9.10 9.36
N THR A 429 19.51 -8.61 8.31
CA THR A 429 19.59 -9.30 7.01
C THR A 429 20.77 -10.29 7.00
N SER A 430 21.02 -10.92 5.85
CA SER A 430 22.23 -11.74 5.64
C SER A 430 23.52 -10.92 5.59
N ILE A 431 23.45 -9.60 5.58
CA ILE A 431 24.57 -8.66 5.57
C ILE A 431 24.59 -7.91 6.89
N GLU A 432 25.68 -8.04 7.65
CA GLU A 432 25.84 -7.33 8.93
C GLU A 432 25.78 -5.81 8.74
N GLY A 433 25.09 -5.10 9.64
CA GLY A 433 24.95 -3.65 9.59
C GLY A 433 23.94 -3.13 8.52
N LEU A 434 23.34 -4.04 7.73
CA LEU A 434 22.27 -3.70 6.77
C LEU A 434 20.91 -4.11 7.30
N HIS A 435 19.99 -3.14 7.34
CA HIS A 435 18.59 -3.32 7.75
C HIS A 435 17.66 -2.82 6.67
N CYS A 436 16.62 -3.60 6.31
CA CYS A 436 15.65 -3.24 5.26
C CYS A 436 14.27 -3.09 5.88
N LEU A 437 13.70 -1.90 5.79
CA LEU A 437 12.45 -1.55 6.48
C LEU A 437 11.36 -1.06 5.52
N GLY A 438 10.15 -1.01 6.04
CA GLY A 438 9.02 -0.44 5.34
C GLY A 438 8.55 -1.27 4.14
N ASP A 439 7.79 -0.65 3.25
CA ASP A 439 7.15 -1.34 2.13
C ASP A 439 8.15 -1.93 1.12
N SER A 440 9.37 -1.36 1.00
CA SER A 440 10.43 -1.92 0.16
C SER A 440 10.93 -3.28 0.65
N SER A 441 10.90 -3.54 1.94
CA SER A 441 11.32 -4.82 2.52
C SER A 441 10.32 -5.97 2.28
N GLY A 442 9.10 -5.66 1.81
CA GLY A 442 8.02 -6.62 1.59
C GLY A 442 7.22 -7.02 2.84
N TRP A 443 7.60 -6.53 4.03
CA TRP A 443 6.96 -6.89 5.30
C TRP A 443 5.80 -5.97 5.69
N THR A 444 5.82 -4.71 5.27
CA THR A 444 4.78 -3.73 5.61
C THR A 444 4.04 -3.23 4.37
N ARG A 445 2.86 -2.67 4.61
CA ARG A 445 2.02 -2.02 3.60
C ARG A 445 1.30 -0.85 4.24
N GLY A 446 1.73 0.38 3.89
CA GLY A 446 1.09 1.60 4.37
C GLY A 446 1.76 2.22 5.59
N LEU A 447 1.23 3.38 5.97
CA LEU A 447 1.89 4.31 6.89
C LEU A 447 2.16 3.71 8.28
N MET A 448 1.12 3.15 8.90
CA MET A 448 1.20 2.68 10.29
C MET A 448 2.20 1.54 10.45
N MET A 449 2.10 0.48 9.65
CA MET A 449 3.02 -0.66 9.80
C MET A 449 4.46 -0.31 9.44
N ALA A 450 4.67 0.62 8.49
CA ALA A 450 6.00 1.15 8.22
C ALA A 450 6.55 1.95 9.42
N SER A 451 5.71 2.74 10.08
CA SER A 451 6.08 3.46 11.32
C SER A 451 6.41 2.50 12.45
N VAL A 452 5.61 1.44 12.64
CA VAL A 452 5.87 0.37 13.63
C VAL A 452 7.25 -0.25 13.43
N MET A 453 7.56 -0.61 12.19
CA MET A 453 8.86 -1.21 11.88
C MET A 453 10.00 -0.22 12.15
N GLY A 454 9.80 1.07 11.87
CA GLY A 454 10.75 2.13 12.20
C GLY A 454 10.97 2.29 13.71
N VAL A 455 9.89 2.31 14.51
CA VAL A 455 9.99 2.37 15.99
C VAL A 455 10.82 1.20 16.52
N LEU A 456 10.52 -0.02 16.10
CA LEU A 456 11.24 -1.21 16.57
C LEU A 456 12.73 -1.17 16.20
N MET A 457 13.05 -0.70 14.99
CA MET A 457 14.45 -0.54 14.56
C MET A 457 15.17 0.53 15.39
N GLY A 458 14.52 1.67 15.65
CA GLY A 458 15.08 2.72 16.50
C GLY A 458 15.38 2.24 17.92
N ARG A 459 14.46 1.49 18.54
CA ARG A 459 14.64 0.86 19.87
C ARG A 459 15.86 -0.07 19.87
N ARG A 460 15.99 -0.87 18.83
CA ARG A 460 17.07 -1.83 18.70
C ARG A 460 18.44 -1.15 18.58
N ILE A 461 18.58 -0.19 17.67
CA ILE A 461 19.85 0.54 17.51
C ILE A 461 20.20 1.28 18.81
N ALA A 462 19.23 1.89 19.48
CA ALA A 462 19.46 2.55 20.76
C ALA A 462 19.97 1.58 21.84
N ALA A 463 19.42 0.36 21.90
CA ALA A 463 19.85 -0.66 22.87
C ALA A 463 21.28 -1.18 22.63
N GLN A 464 21.77 -1.13 21.39
CA GLN A 464 23.14 -1.53 21.05
C GLN A 464 24.17 -0.44 21.41
N GLN A 465 23.72 0.79 21.70
CA GLN A 465 24.58 1.92 22.04
C GLN A 465 24.62 2.20 23.54
N ALA A 466 23.74 1.57 24.33
CA ALA A 466 23.68 1.67 25.78
C ALA A 466 24.68 0.72 26.44
#